data_fea6386ddf83dcccffcde595e67bd03f
#
_entry.id   fea6386ddf83dcccffcde595e67bd03f
#
_cell.length_a   1.000
_cell.length_b   1.000
_cell.length_c   1.000
_cell.angle_alpha   90.00
_cell.angle_beta   90.00
_cell.angle_gamma   90.00
#
_symmetry.space_group_name_H-M   'P 1'
#
loop_
_entity.id
_entity.type
_entity.pdbx_description
1 polymer ?
#
loop_
_entity_poly.entity_id
_entity_poly.type
_entity_poly.pdbx_seq_one_letter_code
_entity_poly.pdbx_strand_id
1 'polypeptide(L)'
;MLRLALACLVTALAAATVLPVQAACEGRNQIDALPPETRAALRAAADAAPFAQGNLWRATRGDQVLHVIGTYHLDDPRHAALMARLAPLIDAAATALVEAGPAEEAALQAALAADPSLMFVTDGPTLPETLAPATWDRLKDALRARSIPPALGAKMQPAYLSMLLGIPPCALESLTEPQNGLDRRIIARTQEQGISLRALEPYTVVFDIFAEMSPTDQLGMLEMSLALDDQSEDVFATLTDTYFAEDSRMIWEFSQWQALQVPDLDPARVAADFALLEDRMMSARNRAWIPVIEAALADGPVLAGFGALHLSGEDGVLALLERAGFSLQRLEL
;
A
#
# COMPACT_ATOMS: atom_id res chain seq x y z
N MET A 1 -7.06 -73.92 31.17
CA MET A 1 -6.90 -72.51 31.59
C MET A 1 -6.42 -71.71 30.39
N LEU A 2 -7.39 -71.16 29.67
CA LEU A 2 -7.16 -70.52 28.38
C LEU A 2 -7.24 -68.98 28.58
N ARG A 3 -6.13 -68.27 28.41
CA ARG A 3 -6.12 -66.80 28.41
C ARG A 3 -6.25 -66.33 26.97
N LEU A 4 -7.41 -65.83 26.61
CA LEU A 4 -7.62 -65.07 25.39
C LEU A 4 -6.95 -63.71 25.51
N ALA A 5 -6.04 -63.44 24.63
CA ALA A 5 -5.48 -62.08 24.41
C ALA A 5 -6.35 -61.40 23.36
N LEU A 6 -7.10 -60.40 23.80
CA LEU A 6 -7.86 -59.50 22.91
C LEU A 6 -6.93 -58.37 22.44
N ALA A 7 -6.52 -58.45 21.20
CA ALA A 7 -5.75 -57.34 20.57
C ALA A 7 -6.73 -56.26 20.14
N CYS A 8 -6.76 -55.13 20.88
CA CYS A 8 -7.43 -53.92 20.44
C CYS A 8 -6.61 -53.23 19.36
N LEU A 9 -7.08 -53.33 18.13
CA LEU A 9 -6.58 -52.55 16.99
C LEU A 9 -7.12 -51.10 17.13
N VAL A 10 -6.33 -50.21 17.70
CA VAL A 10 -6.64 -48.77 17.70
C VAL A 10 -6.21 -48.24 16.36
N THR A 11 -7.14 -48.14 15.41
CA THR A 11 -6.99 -47.35 14.18
C THR A 11 -6.99 -45.88 14.56
N ALA A 12 -5.82 -45.26 14.68
CA ALA A 12 -5.67 -43.82 14.74
C ALA A 12 -6.07 -43.24 13.38
N LEU A 13 -7.31 -42.72 13.32
CA LEU A 13 -7.72 -41.85 12.23
C LEU A 13 -6.95 -40.53 12.42
N ALA A 14 -5.84 -40.39 11.70
CA ALA A 14 -5.21 -39.09 11.55
C ALA A 14 -6.19 -38.20 10.75
N ALA A 15 -6.96 -37.41 11.46
CA ALA A 15 -7.67 -36.29 10.88
C ALA A 15 -6.58 -35.32 10.36
N ALA A 16 -6.26 -35.44 9.08
CA ALA A 16 -5.53 -34.40 8.37
C ALA A 16 -6.46 -33.18 8.42
N THR A 17 -6.17 -32.27 9.33
CA THR A 17 -6.69 -30.90 9.26
C THR A 17 -6.14 -30.34 7.97
N VAL A 18 -6.95 -30.38 6.91
CA VAL A 18 -6.73 -29.59 5.69
C VAL A 18 -6.86 -28.14 6.20
N LEU A 19 -5.72 -27.53 6.47
CA LEU A 19 -5.69 -26.07 6.60
C LEU A 19 -6.27 -25.54 5.32
N PRO A 20 -7.18 -24.57 5.35
CA PRO A 20 -7.66 -23.95 4.13
C PRO A 20 -6.40 -23.46 3.39
N VAL A 21 -6.16 -24.01 2.21
CA VAL A 21 -5.20 -23.43 1.29
C VAL A 21 -5.79 -22.06 0.98
N GLN A 22 -5.14 -21.03 1.49
CA GLN A 22 -5.47 -19.64 1.17
C GLN A 22 -5.50 -19.57 -0.34
N ALA A 23 -6.64 -19.20 -0.91
CA ALA A 23 -6.76 -19.05 -2.35
C ALA A 23 -5.80 -17.92 -2.74
N ALA A 24 -4.67 -18.29 -3.37
CA ALA A 24 -3.77 -17.29 -3.93
C ALA A 24 -4.55 -16.46 -4.95
N CYS A 25 -4.28 -15.16 -5.01
CA CYS A 25 -4.86 -14.32 -6.05
C CYS A 25 -4.37 -14.84 -7.42
N GLU A 26 -5.32 -15.09 -8.33
CA GLU A 26 -5.03 -15.65 -9.66
C GLU A 26 -4.98 -14.57 -10.76
N GLY A 27 -4.86 -13.29 -10.36
CA GLY A 27 -4.81 -12.14 -11.25
C GLY A 27 -3.66 -12.20 -12.26
N ARG A 28 -3.82 -11.52 -13.38
CA ARG A 28 -2.83 -11.41 -14.46
C ARG A 28 -2.34 -9.98 -14.58
N ASN A 29 -1.05 -9.82 -14.87
CA ASN A 29 -0.50 -8.51 -15.17
C ASN A 29 -1.13 -7.92 -16.44
N GLN A 30 -1.93 -6.89 -16.27
CA GLN A 30 -2.67 -6.25 -17.37
C GLN A 30 -1.74 -5.47 -18.31
N ILE A 31 -0.61 -4.93 -17.84
CA ILE A 31 0.35 -4.21 -18.67
C ILE A 31 0.92 -5.12 -19.76
N ASP A 32 1.16 -6.40 -19.46
CA ASP A 32 1.68 -7.35 -20.43
C ASP A 32 0.68 -7.65 -21.56
N ALA A 33 -0.60 -7.54 -21.25
CA ALA A 33 -1.69 -7.76 -22.22
C ALA A 33 -2.04 -6.53 -23.08
N LEU A 34 -1.46 -5.34 -22.76
CA LEU A 34 -1.74 -4.11 -23.51
C LEU A 34 -1.19 -4.17 -24.95
N PRO A 35 -1.85 -3.50 -25.91
CA PRO A 35 -1.27 -3.26 -27.22
C PRO A 35 0.13 -2.64 -27.13
N PRO A 36 1.07 -3.01 -28.03
CA PRO A 36 2.44 -2.52 -27.98
C PRO A 36 2.54 -0.99 -27.96
N GLU A 37 1.69 -0.30 -28.72
CA GLU A 37 1.64 1.17 -28.77
C GLU A 37 1.20 1.78 -27.43
N THR A 38 0.20 1.20 -26.76
CA THR A 38 -0.28 1.68 -25.45
C THR A 38 0.81 1.47 -24.39
N ARG A 39 1.42 0.29 -24.37
CA ARG A 39 2.53 0.00 -23.46
C ARG A 39 3.72 0.93 -23.66
N ALA A 40 4.06 1.23 -24.93
CA ALA A 40 5.13 2.18 -25.25
C ALA A 40 4.80 3.61 -24.82
N ALA A 41 3.54 4.03 -24.94
CA ALA A 41 3.09 5.35 -24.47
C ALA A 41 3.17 5.46 -22.94
N LEU A 42 2.71 4.44 -22.20
CA LEU A 42 2.84 4.38 -20.73
C LEU A 42 4.30 4.39 -20.30
N ARG A 43 5.17 3.62 -21.00
CA ARG A 43 6.60 3.62 -20.71
C ARG A 43 7.22 4.99 -20.91
N ALA A 44 6.90 5.66 -22.01
CA ALA A 44 7.40 7.00 -22.29
C ALA A 44 6.92 8.03 -21.24
N ALA A 45 5.68 7.92 -20.77
CA ALA A 45 5.15 8.77 -19.72
C ALA A 45 5.88 8.53 -18.38
N ALA A 46 6.08 7.26 -18.00
CA ALA A 46 6.82 6.91 -16.80
C ALA A 46 8.28 7.38 -16.85
N ASP A 47 8.97 7.18 -17.97
CA ASP A 47 10.38 7.56 -18.15
C ASP A 47 10.58 9.10 -18.18
N ALA A 48 9.53 9.87 -18.41
CA ALA A 48 9.58 11.34 -18.34
C ALA A 48 9.73 11.85 -16.89
N ALA A 49 9.34 11.03 -15.89
CA ALA A 49 9.47 11.40 -14.49
C ALA A 49 10.90 11.13 -13.98
N PRO A 50 11.49 12.04 -13.19
CA PRO A 50 12.76 11.77 -12.51
C PRO A 50 12.68 10.50 -11.66
N PHE A 51 13.75 9.70 -11.67
CA PHE A 51 13.87 8.49 -10.85
C PHE A 51 12.72 7.48 -11.02
N ALA A 52 12.24 7.30 -12.25
CA ALA A 52 11.09 6.46 -12.57
C ALA A 52 11.24 4.98 -12.15
N GLN A 53 12.47 4.48 -12.05
CA GLN A 53 12.79 3.08 -11.77
C GLN A 53 13.79 2.95 -10.63
N GLY A 54 13.68 1.85 -9.89
CA GLY A 54 14.57 1.50 -8.78
C GLY A 54 13.92 1.73 -7.43
N ASN A 55 13.92 0.68 -6.60
CA ASN A 55 13.31 0.73 -5.28
C ASN A 55 14.33 0.92 -4.15
N LEU A 56 15.64 0.69 -4.38
CA LEU A 56 16.68 0.88 -3.37
C LEU A 56 17.74 1.87 -3.83
N TRP A 57 18.00 2.86 -2.97
CA TRP A 57 18.92 3.96 -3.26
C TRP A 57 19.83 4.26 -2.08
N ARG A 58 21.04 4.69 -2.39
CA ARG A 58 21.97 5.29 -1.43
C ARG A 58 22.10 6.77 -1.76
N ALA A 59 21.81 7.61 -0.77
CA ALA A 59 22.00 9.06 -0.83
C ALA A 59 23.14 9.46 0.09
N THR A 60 24.07 10.29 -0.39
CA THR A 60 25.24 10.75 0.39
C THR A 60 25.42 12.25 0.28
N ARG A 61 25.77 12.91 1.41
CA ARG A 61 26.11 14.33 1.47
C ARG A 61 27.20 14.53 2.53
N GLY A 62 28.46 14.75 2.10
CA GLY A 62 29.61 14.69 3.00
C GLY A 62 29.72 13.31 3.66
N ASP A 63 29.76 13.28 4.99
CA ASP A 63 29.82 12.02 5.77
C ASP A 63 28.42 11.42 6.05
N GLN A 64 27.35 12.10 5.66
CA GLN A 64 25.98 11.59 5.84
C GLN A 64 25.67 10.49 4.85
N VAL A 65 25.08 9.40 5.34
CA VAL A 65 24.65 8.25 4.54
C VAL A 65 23.18 7.94 4.85
N LEU A 66 22.36 7.96 3.81
CA LEU A 66 20.97 7.57 3.85
C LEU A 66 20.74 6.42 2.86
N HIS A 67 20.12 5.34 3.30
CA HIS A 67 19.55 4.34 2.41
C HIS A 67 18.04 4.59 2.33
N VAL A 68 17.51 4.63 1.10
CA VAL A 68 16.08 4.83 0.83
C VAL A 68 15.56 3.56 0.18
N ILE A 69 14.51 2.99 0.72
CA ILE A 69 13.82 1.83 0.17
C ILE A 69 12.36 2.15 -0.09
N GLY A 70 11.92 1.99 -1.34
CA GLY A 70 10.51 1.98 -1.69
C GLY A 70 9.89 0.65 -1.29
N THR A 71 8.84 0.69 -0.47
CA THR A 71 8.20 -0.51 0.07
C THR A 71 6.90 -0.86 -0.67
N TYR A 72 6.44 -2.09 -0.45
CA TYR A 72 5.14 -2.59 -0.85
C TYR A 72 4.41 -3.11 0.39
N HIS A 73 3.20 -2.62 0.62
CA HIS A 73 2.49 -2.79 1.88
C HIS A 73 1.81 -4.15 2.07
N LEU A 74 1.70 -4.96 0.99
CA LEU A 74 1.01 -6.25 1.05
C LEU A 74 2.03 -7.40 1.03
N ASP A 75 1.64 -8.56 1.55
CA ASP A 75 2.54 -9.70 1.64
C ASP A 75 2.83 -10.33 0.27
N ASP A 76 4.09 -10.74 0.10
CA ASP A 76 4.55 -11.47 -1.06
C ASP A 76 5.79 -12.30 -0.69
N PRO A 77 5.89 -13.56 -1.14
CA PRO A 77 7.03 -14.42 -0.82
C PRO A 77 8.38 -13.85 -1.30
N ARG A 78 8.39 -12.99 -2.34
CA ARG A 78 9.60 -12.31 -2.85
C ARG A 78 10.22 -11.36 -1.81
N HIS A 79 9.47 -10.89 -0.83
CA HIS A 79 10.00 -10.06 0.26
C HIS A 79 11.12 -10.76 1.06
N ALA A 80 11.14 -12.08 1.13
CA ALA A 80 12.21 -12.79 1.82
C ALA A 80 13.58 -12.53 1.19
N ALA A 81 13.67 -12.50 -0.15
CA ALA A 81 14.90 -12.17 -0.87
C ALA A 81 15.29 -10.70 -0.68
N LEU A 82 14.31 -9.78 -0.72
CA LEU A 82 14.55 -8.35 -0.46
C LEU A 82 15.10 -8.14 0.96
N MET A 83 14.49 -8.75 1.97
CA MET A 83 14.95 -8.64 3.36
C MET A 83 16.35 -9.17 3.56
N ALA A 84 16.78 -10.22 2.83
CA ALA A 84 18.14 -10.70 2.91
C ALA A 84 19.18 -9.65 2.44
N ARG A 85 18.82 -8.79 1.47
CA ARG A 85 19.64 -7.66 1.00
C ARG A 85 19.53 -6.44 1.89
N LEU A 86 18.37 -6.17 2.46
CA LEU A 86 18.13 -5.02 3.33
C LEU A 86 18.69 -5.21 4.75
N ALA A 87 18.73 -6.43 5.27
CA ALA A 87 19.16 -6.70 6.64
C ALA A 87 20.51 -6.05 7.01
N PRO A 88 21.60 -6.16 6.22
CA PRO A 88 22.86 -5.48 6.57
C PRO A 88 22.78 -3.95 6.54
N LEU A 89 21.88 -3.36 5.73
CA LEU A 89 21.67 -1.92 5.67
C LEU A 89 20.86 -1.44 6.89
N ILE A 90 19.85 -2.22 7.30
CA ILE A 90 19.09 -1.98 8.52
C ILE A 90 20.03 -2.05 9.72
N ASP A 91 20.81 -3.14 9.84
CA ASP A 91 21.70 -3.39 10.99
C ASP A 91 22.80 -2.32 11.13
N ALA A 92 23.17 -1.66 10.04
CA ALA A 92 24.18 -0.57 10.03
C ALA A 92 23.58 0.82 10.30
N ALA A 93 22.25 0.96 10.32
CA ALA A 93 21.59 2.23 10.55
C ALA A 93 21.60 2.62 12.04
N ALA A 94 21.82 3.90 12.34
CA ALA A 94 21.59 4.46 13.66
C ALA A 94 20.10 4.70 13.91
N THR A 95 19.35 5.03 12.85
CA THR A 95 17.90 5.25 12.88
C THR A 95 17.25 4.66 11.63
N ALA A 96 16.15 3.95 11.81
CA ALA A 96 15.22 3.60 10.76
C ALA A 96 14.00 4.54 10.79
N LEU A 97 13.65 5.07 9.62
CA LEU A 97 12.47 5.89 9.41
C LEU A 97 11.44 5.10 8.60
N VAL A 98 10.19 5.15 9.00
CA VAL A 98 9.06 4.53 8.31
C VAL A 98 7.90 5.53 8.24
N GLU A 99 6.92 5.34 7.34
CA GLU A 99 5.76 6.23 7.27
C GLU A 99 5.03 6.29 8.61
N ALA A 100 4.66 5.12 9.13
CA ALA A 100 4.05 4.96 10.45
C ALA A 100 4.66 3.74 11.16
N GLY A 101 4.96 3.90 12.44
CA GLY A 101 5.47 2.85 13.29
C GLY A 101 4.41 2.33 14.26
N PRO A 102 4.77 1.39 15.16
CA PRO A 102 3.83 0.82 16.14
C PRO A 102 3.19 1.86 17.08
N ALA A 103 3.88 2.97 17.35
CA ALA A 103 3.34 4.06 18.18
C ALA A 103 2.21 4.79 17.46
N GLU A 104 2.39 5.10 16.16
CA GLU A 104 1.39 5.73 15.31
C GLU A 104 0.19 4.82 15.10
N GLU A 105 0.41 3.52 14.92
CA GLU A 105 -0.68 2.53 14.82
C GLU A 105 -1.50 2.43 16.11
N ALA A 106 -0.84 2.40 17.26
CA ALA A 106 -1.54 2.39 18.54
C ALA A 106 -2.33 3.69 18.76
N ALA A 107 -1.78 4.84 18.37
CA ALA A 107 -2.45 6.13 18.42
C ALA A 107 -3.66 6.17 17.47
N LEU A 108 -3.53 5.62 16.25
CA LEU A 108 -4.61 5.47 15.30
C LEU A 108 -5.75 4.62 15.85
N GLN A 109 -5.44 3.44 16.40
CA GLN A 109 -6.45 2.56 17.02
C GLN A 109 -7.17 3.24 18.18
N ALA A 110 -6.44 3.98 19.01
CA ALA A 110 -7.02 4.74 20.13
C ALA A 110 -7.94 5.87 19.62
N ALA A 111 -7.54 6.58 18.56
CA ALA A 111 -8.34 7.64 17.95
C ALA A 111 -9.64 7.09 17.35
N LEU A 112 -9.58 5.99 16.59
CA LEU A 112 -10.76 5.32 16.01
C LEU A 112 -11.73 4.82 17.08
N ALA A 113 -11.21 4.33 18.21
CA ALA A 113 -12.05 3.90 19.35
C ALA A 113 -12.70 5.08 20.07
N ALA A 114 -12.02 6.23 20.12
CA ALA A 114 -12.53 7.44 20.80
C ALA A 114 -13.50 8.24 19.92
N ASP A 115 -13.28 8.26 18.62
CA ASP A 115 -14.08 9.00 17.65
C ASP A 115 -14.45 8.15 16.44
N PRO A 116 -15.60 7.45 16.48
CA PRO A 116 -16.06 6.66 15.34
C PRO A 116 -16.33 7.47 14.08
N SER A 117 -16.51 8.81 14.18
CA SER A 117 -16.78 9.67 13.00
C SER A 117 -15.61 9.70 12.02
N LEU A 118 -14.40 9.38 12.47
CA LEU A 118 -13.22 9.23 11.62
C LEU A 118 -13.39 8.17 10.54
N MET A 119 -14.16 7.11 10.82
CA MET A 119 -14.38 5.99 9.88
C MET A 119 -15.83 5.88 9.40
N PHE A 120 -16.79 6.39 10.19
CA PHE A 120 -18.21 6.19 9.94
C PHE A 120 -18.95 7.53 9.82
N VAL A 121 -19.96 7.55 8.96
CA VAL A 121 -20.93 8.65 8.89
C VAL A 121 -21.80 8.58 10.15
N THR A 122 -21.61 9.52 11.06
CA THR A 122 -22.39 9.64 12.30
C THR A 122 -23.59 10.57 12.14
N ASP A 123 -23.50 11.53 11.23
CA ASP A 123 -24.54 12.50 10.91
C ASP A 123 -24.73 12.62 9.41
N GLY A 124 -25.98 12.83 8.96
CA GLY A 124 -26.32 12.96 7.55
C GLY A 124 -26.69 11.64 6.86
N PRO A 125 -26.82 11.67 5.52
CA PRO A 125 -27.28 10.53 4.76
C PRO A 125 -26.23 9.43 4.70
N THR A 126 -26.69 8.19 4.76
CA THR A 126 -25.89 6.98 4.58
C THR A 126 -25.68 6.68 3.08
N LEU A 127 -24.75 5.77 2.76
CA LEU A 127 -24.45 5.43 1.36
C LEU A 127 -25.68 4.93 0.57
N PRO A 128 -26.60 4.09 1.11
CA PRO A 128 -27.82 3.72 0.40
C PRO A 128 -28.75 4.91 0.06
N GLU A 129 -28.65 5.99 0.82
CA GLU A 129 -29.43 7.22 0.59
C GLU A 129 -28.79 8.19 -0.40
N THR A 130 -27.48 8.01 -0.62
CA THR A 130 -26.67 8.89 -1.47
C THR A 130 -26.38 8.29 -2.85
N LEU A 131 -26.11 6.99 -2.88
CA LEU A 131 -25.76 6.28 -4.12
C LEU A 131 -27.00 5.93 -4.93
N ALA A 132 -26.85 5.85 -6.26
CA ALA A 132 -27.88 5.25 -7.11
C ALA A 132 -28.14 3.80 -6.67
N PRO A 133 -29.40 3.30 -6.75
CA PRO A 133 -29.75 1.94 -6.29
C PRO A 133 -28.85 0.84 -6.90
N ALA A 134 -28.55 0.94 -8.18
CA ALA A 134 -27.67 -0.03 -8.86
C ALA A 134 -26.23 0.01 -8.33
N THR A 135 -25.69 1.20 -8.03
CA THR A 135 -24.35 1.37 -7.45
C THR A 135 -24.31 0.79 -6.04
N TRP A 136 -25.36 1.05 -5.24
CA TRP A 136 -25.46 0.44 -3.90
C TRP A 136 -25.57 -1.08 -3.95
N ASP A 137 -26.29 -1.64 -4.91
CA ASP A 137 -26.40 -3.10 -5.08
C ASP A 137 -25.02 -3.72 -5.40
N ARG A 138 -24.26 -3.11 -6.30
CA ARG A 138 -22.89 -3.53 -6.60
C ARG A 138 -21.98 -3.42 -5.38
N LEU A 139 -22.06 -2.32 -4.62
CA LEU A 139 -21.28 -2.15 -3.40
C LEU A 139 -21.59 -3.22 -2.35
N LYS A 140 -22.88 -3.61 -2.20
CA LYS A 140 -23.26 -4.71 -1.30
C LYS A 140 -22.58 -6.02 -1.69
N ASP A 141 -22.48 -6.32 -2.97
CA ASP A 141 -21.86 -7.55 -3.45
C ASP A 141 -20.34 -7.52 -3.26
N ALA A 142 -19.69 -6.39 -3.53
CA ALA A 142 -18.26 -6.17 -3.27
C ALA A 142 -17.90 -6.28 -1.76
N LEU A 143 -18.77 -5.76 -0.88
CA LEU A 143 -18.63 -5.89 0.57
C LEU A 143 -18.78 -7.34 1.04
N ARG A 144 -19.77 -8.06 0.51
CA ARG A 144 -19.97 -9.49 0.84
C ARG A 144 -18.79 -10.35 0.41
N ALA A 145 -18.23 -10.09 -0.78
CA ALA A 145 -17.04 -10.77 -1.26
C ALA A 145 -15.84 -10.60 -0.29
N ARG A 146 -15.81 -9.47 0.45
CA ARG A 146 -14.81 -9.15 1.47
C ARG A 146 -15.24 -9.50 2.90
N SER A 147 -16.30 -10.29 3.05
CA SER A 147 -16.86 -10.70 4.36
C SER A 147 -17.29 -9.51 5.24
N ILE A 148 -17.62 -8.36 4.63
CA ILE A 148 -18.09 -7.17 5.33
C ILE A 148 -19.61 -7.11 5.28
N PRO A 149 -20.29 -7.02 6.45
CA PRO A 149 -21.74 -6.86 6.46
C PRO A 149 -22.15 -5.56 5.75
N PRO A 150 -23.04 -5.58 4.74
CA PRO A 150 -23.49 -4.38 4.03
C PRO A 150 -24.06 -3.29 4.96
N ALA A 151 -24.70 -3.68 6.08
CA ALA A 151 -25.20 -2.72 7.06
C ALA A 151 -24.08 -1.92 7.76
N LEU A 152 -22.87 -2.51 7.90
CA LEU A 152 -21.69 -1.81 8.40
C LEU A 152 -21.16 -0.87 7.30
N GLY A 153 -20.95 -1.40 6.08
CA GLY A 153 -20.47 -0.62 4.95
C GLY A 153 -21.37 0.57 4.60
N ALA A 154 -22.70 0.44 4.81
CA ALA A 154 -23.66 1.53 4.57
C ALA A 154 -23.33 2.82 5.33
N LYS A 155 -22.64 2.71 6.43
CA LYS A 155 -22.26 3.83 7.31
C LYS A 155 -20.79 4.19 7.27
N MET A 156 -19.96 3.48 6.50
CA MET A 156 -18.55 3.83 6.38
C MET A 156 -18.36 5.07 5.51
N GLN A 157 -17.33 5.85 5.83
CA GLN A 157 -16.91 6.97 4.99
C GLN A 157 -16.51 6.45 3.59
N PRO A 158 -16.92 7.11 2.49
CA PRO A 158 -16.66 6.63 1.14
C PRO A 158 -15.17 6.43 0.83
N ALA A 159 -14.30 7.31 1.31
CA ALA A 159 -12.86 7.22 1.12
C ALA A 159 -12.25 5.92 1.69
N TYR A 160 -12.70 5.47 2.87
CA TYR A 160 -12.23 4.20 3.44
C TYR A 160 -12.70 2.99 2.65
N LEU A 161 -13.93 3.03 2.15
CA LEU A 161 -14.43 1.97 1.28
C LEU A 161 -13.66 1.92 -0.04
N SER A 162 -13.28 3.07 -0.60
CA SER A 162 -12.46 3.13 -1.81
C SER A 162 -11.10 2.44 -1.61
N MET A 163 -10.41 2.72 -0.49
CA MET A 163 -9.16 2.05 -0.14
C MET A 163 -9.34 0.54 0.03
N LEU A 164 -10.42 0.13 0.69
CA LEU A 164 -10.73 -1.28 0.94
C LEU A 164 -11.03 -2.03 -0.36
N LEU A 165 -11.75 -1.42 -1.30
CA LEU A 165 -12.05 -2.00 -2.61
C LEU A 165 -10.80 -2.14 -3.49
N GLY A 166 -9.77 -1.32 -3.26
CA GLY A 166 -8.46 -1.46 -3.92
C GLY A 166 -7.72 -2.76 -3.57
N ILE A 167 -8.19 -3.48 -2.53
CA ILE A 167 -7.61 -4.76 -2.10
C ILE A 167 -8.56 -5.89 -2.53
N PRO A 168 -8.12 -6.85 -3.36
CA PRO A 168 -8.97 -7.95 -3.77
C PRO A 168 -9.32 -8.86 -2.60
N PRO A 169 -10.48 -9.54 -2.63
CA PRO A 169 -10.91 -10.44 -1.55
C PRO A 169 -9.87 -11.49 -1.16
N CYS A 170 -9.14 -12.04 -2.12
CA CYS A 170 -8.08 -13.04 -1.90
C CYS A 170 -6.88 -12.52 -1.09
N ALA A 171 -6.61 -11.21 -1.11
CA ALA A 171 -5.47 -10.61 -0.38
C ALA A 171 -5.83 -10.11 1.02
N LEU A 172 -7.13 -10.07 1.39
CA LEU A 172 -7.56 -9.47 2.67
C LEU A 172 -7.08 -10.24 3.90
N GLU A 173 -6.98 -11.57 3.83
CA GLU A 173 -6.52 -12.36 4.98
C GLU A 173 -5.08 -12.03 5.34
N SER A 174 -4.22 -11.76 4.34
CA SER A 174 -2.82 -11.42 4.56
C SER A 174 -2.64 -10.11 5.33
N LEU A 175 -3.62 -9.20 5.30
CA LEU A 175 -3.56 -7.93 6.05
C LEU A 175 -3.48 -8.12 7.57
N THR A 176 -3.96 -9.25 8.07
CA THR A 176 -3.92 -9.56 9.50
C THR A 176 -2.61 -10.20 9.96
N GLU A 177 -1.74 -10.59 9.01
CA GLU A 177 -0.45 -11.20 9.33
C GLU A 177 0.52 -10.17 9.92
N PRO A 178 1.26 -10.51 11.00
CA PRO A 178 2.15 -9.56 11.69
C PRO A 178 3.27 -9.00 10.81
N GLN A 179 3.69 -9.74 9.79
CA GLN A 179 4.75 -9.36 8.85
C GLN A 179 4.20 -9.08 7.44
N ASN A 180 2.95 -8.64 7.33
CA ASN A 180 2.36 -8.25 6.07
C ASN A 180 3.12 -7.04 5.49
N GLY A 181 3.57 -7.18 4.23
CA GLY A 181 4.31 -6.15 3.52
C GLY A 181 5.77 -5.98 3.96
N LEU A 182 6.53 -5.27 3.12
CA LEU A 182 7.96 -5.01 3.35
C LEU A 182 8.18 -4.07 4.55
N ASP A 183 7.29 -3.10 4.74
CA ASP A 183 7.35 -2.13 5.86
C ASP A 183 7.37 -2.85 7.21
N ARG A 184 6.45 -3.79 7.42
CA ARG A 184 6.34 -4.57 8.67
C ARG A 184 7.58 -5.40 8.94
N ARG A 185 8.18 -5.94 7.88
CA ARG A 185 9.41 -6.73 7.96
C ARG A 185 10.61 -5.86 8.33
N ILE A 186 10.69 -4.63 7.79
CA ILE A 186 11.71 -3.64 8.17
C ILE A 186 11.52 -3.23 9.63
N ILE A 187 10.29 -2.93 10.06
CA ILE A 187 9.97 -2.58 11.44
C ILE A 187 10.39 -3.70 12.40
N ALA A 188 9.99 -4.94 12.10
CA ALA A 188 10.32 -6.11 12.92
C ALA A 188 11.84 -6.27 13.07
N ARG A 189 12.60 -6.21 11.95
CA ARG A 189 14.06 -6.29 11.98
C ARG A 189 14.70 -5.17 12.79
N THR A 190 14.21 -3.94 12.62
CA THR A 190 14.68 -2.76 13.35
C THR A 190 14.51 -2.96 14.86
N GLN A 191 13.35 -3.45 15.28
CA GLN A 191 13.06 -3.74 16.70
C GLN A 191 13.92 -4.89 17.26
N GLU A 192 14.09 -5.99 16.50
CA GLU A 192 14.96 -7.11 16.87
C GLU A 192 16.40 -6.69 17.11
N GLN A 193 16.91 -5.73 16.34
CA GLN A 193 18.26 -5.19 16.48
C GLN A 193 18.36 -4.06 17.49
N GLY A 194 17.27 -3.58 18.07
CA GLY A 194 17.26 -2.47 19.02
C GLY A 194 17.66 -1.13 18.41
N ILE A 195 17.45 -0.97 17.09
CA ILE A 195 17.75 0.26 16.35
C ILE A 195 16.62 1.28 16.60
N SER A 196 16.97 2.56 16.67
CA SER A 196 15.99 3.64 16.79
C SER A 196 15.01 3.61 15.64
N LEU A 197 13.71 3.51 15.94
CA LEU A 197 12.61 3.55 14.96
C LEU A 197 11.82 4.83 15.16
N ARG A 198 11.62 5.63 14.07
CA ARG A 198 10.84 6.87 14.10
C ARG A 198 9.89 6.91 12.90
N ALA A 199 8.71 7.51 13.09
CA ALA A 199 7.79 7.78 11.99
C ALA A 199 8.22 9.05 11.23
N LEU A 200 7.95 9.06 9.92
CA LEU A 200 8.11 10.23 9.05
C LEU A 200 6.98 11.23 9.24
N GLU A 201 5.81 10.75 9.66
CA GLU A 201 4.60 11.55 9.80
C GLU A 201 3.71 11.06 10.95
N PRO A 202 2.83 11.91 11.49
CA PRO A 202 1.85 11.50 12.48
C PRO A 202 0.74 10.64 11.86
N TYR A 203 0.09 9.80 12.68
CA TYR A 203 -1.02 8.93 12.23
C TYR A 203 -2.22 9.68 11.63
N THR A 204 -2.35 10.98 11.91
CA THR A 204 -3.50 11.79 11.46
C THR A 204 -3.48 12.07 9.96
N VAL A 205 -2.33 11.99 9.30
CA VAL A 205 -2.13 12.46 7.91
C VAL A 205 -3.16 11.87 6.95
N VAL A 206 -3.44 10.57 7.04
CA VAL A 206 -4.43 9.92 6.15
C VAL A 206 -5.84 10.46 6.39
N PHE A 207 -6.21 10.73 7.65
CA PHE A 207 -7.52 11.33 7.98
C PHE A 207 -7.59 12.77 7.47
N ASP A 208 -6.51 13.54 7.65
CA ASP A 208 -6.45 14.93 7.22
C ASP A 208 -6.64 15.05 5.70
N ILE A 209 -6.00 14.15 4.92
CA ILE A 209 -6.16 14.08 3.46
C ILE A 209 -7.62 13.86 3.09
N PHE A 210 -8.30 12.88 3.70
CA PHE A 210 -9.71 12.61 3.38
C PHE A 210 -10.67 13.65 3.92
N ALA A 211 -10.39 14.26 5.06
CA ALA A 211 -11.21 15.33 5.62
C ALA A 211 -11.18 16.61 4.74
N GLU A 212 -10.11 16.83 3.99
CA GLU A 212 -10.00 17.95 3.05
C GLU A 212 -10.71 17.69 1.70
N MET A 213 -11.08 16.44 1.40
CA MET A 213 -11.83 16.12 0.20
C MET A 213 -13.31 16.43 0.36
N SER A 214 -13.92 17.00 -0.69
CA SER A 214 -15.37 17.19 -0.69
C SER A 214 -16.11 15.85 -0.63
N PRO A 215 -17.32 15.79 -0.05
CA PRO A 215 -18.14 14.57 -0.08
C PRO A 215 -18.37 14.03 -1.49
N THR A 216 -18.48 14.90 -2.49
CA THR A 216 -18.63 14.52 -3.90
C THR A 216 -17.37 13.83 -4.44
N ASP A 217 -16.19 14.32 -4.07
CA ASP A 217 -14.93 13.71 -4.51
C ASP A 217 -14.72 12.33 -3.86
N GLN A 218 -15.04 12.20 -2.58
CA GLN A 218 -15.00 10.91 -1.89
C GLN A 218 -15.96 9.88 -2.50
N LEU A 219 -17.17 10.30 -2.89
CA LEU A 219 -18.13 9.44 -3.57
C LEU A 219 -17.62 9.04 -4.97
N GLY A 220 -17.05 10.00 -5.72
CA GLY A 220 -16.43 9.72 -7.02
C GLY A 220 -15.30 8.70 -6.93
N MET A 221 -14.44 8.79 -5.90
CA MET A 221 -13.42 7.76 -5.63
C MET A 221 -14.03 6.38 -5.38
N LEU A 222 -15.10 6.32 -4.58
CA LEU A 222 -15.78 5.06 -4.29
C LEU A 222 -16.40 4.45 -5.55
N GLU A 223 -17.06 5.25 -6.38
CA GLU A 223 -17.65 4.81 -7.65
C GLU A 223 -16.59 4.31 -8.63
N MET A 224 -15.44 4.99 -8.70
CA MET A 224 -14.28 4.57 -9.49
C MET A 224 -13.75 3.23 -9.00
N SER A 225 -13.47 3.09 -7.71
CA SER A 225 -12.96 1.85 -7.11
C SER A 225 -13.94 0.68 -7.35
N LEU A 226 -15.24 0.96 -7.25
CA LEU A 226 -16.29 -0.03 -7.50
C LEU A 226 -16.38 -0.40 -8.99
N ALA A 227 -16.12 0.54 -9.91
CA ALA A 227 -16.08 0.26 -11.34
C ALA A 227 -14.95 -0.71 -11.73
N LEU A 228 -13.87 -0.72 -10.96
CA LEU A 228 -12.69 -1.56 -11.18
C LEU A 228 -12.70 -2.85 -10.32
N ASP A 229 -13.68 -3.05 -9.45
CA ASP A 229 -13.71 -4.15 -8.48
C ASP A 229 -13.67 -5.54 -9.14
N ASP A 230 -14.35 -5.72 -10.25
CA ASP A 230 -14.35 -6.98 -11.02
C ASP A 230 -12.95 -7.32 -11.60
N GLN A 231 -12.04 -6.35 -11.66
CA GLN A 231 -10.67 -6.50 -12.13
C GLN A 231 -9.65 -6.42 -10.99
N SER A 232 -10.11 -6.38 -9.74
CA SER A 232 -9.25 -6.11 -8.58
C SER A 232 -8.09 -7.08 -8.43
N GLU A 233 -8.26 -8.36 -8.78
CA GLU A 233 -7.17 -9.35 -8.76
C GLU A 233 -6.12 -9.08 -9.85
N ASP A 234 -6.56 -8.73 -11.07
CA ASP A 234 -5.65 -8.39 -12.17
C ASP A 234 -4.89 -7.08 -11.89
N VAL A 235 -5.58 -6.08 -11.32
CA VAL A 235 -4.94 -4.83 -10.86
C VAL A 235 -3.89 -5.15 -9.79
N PHE A 236 -4.26 -5.95 -8.80
CA PHE A 236 -3.36 -6.37 -7.73
C PHE A 236 -2.11 -7.08 -8.28
N ALA A 237 -2.28 -8.05 -9.18
CA ALA A 237 -1.16 -8.74 -9.83
C ALA A 237 -0.29 -7.77 -10.63
N THR A 238 -0.91 -6.83 -11.36
CA THR A 238 -0.20 -5.80 -12.13
C THR A 238 0.67 -4.92 -11.24
N LEU A 239 0.09 -4.38 -10.16
CA LEU A 239 0.81 -3.52 -9.21
C LEU A 239 1.95 -4.28 -8.52
N THR A 240 1.68 -5.51 -8.11
CA THR A 240 2.66 -6.36 -7.43
C THR A 240 3.85 -6.69 -8.35
N ASP A 241 3.60 -7.16 -9.55
CA ASP A 241 4.68 -7.50 -10.50
C ASP A 241 5.49 -6.28 -10.91
N THR A 242 4.82 -5.13 -11.12
CA THR A 242 5.47 -3.87 -11.49
C THR A 242 6.35 -3.36 -10.35
N TYR A 243 5.92 -3.51 -9.10
CA TYR A 243 6.76 -3.20 -7.93
C TYR A 243 8.02 -4.05 -7.88
N PHE A 244 7.89 -5.39 -8.03
CA PHE A 244 9.05 -6.29 -8.03
C PHE A 244 9.93 -6.18 -9.27
N ALA A 245 9.43 -5.57 -10.35
CA ALA A 245 10.24 -5.14 -11.49
C ALA A 245 10.98 -3.81 -11.22
N GLU A 246 10.84 -3.24 -10.03
CA GLU A 246 11.38 -1.92 -9.62
C GLU A 246 10.93 -0.77 -10.53
N ASP A 247 9.68 -0.82 -11.01
CA ASP A 247 9.12 0.11 -11.99
C ASP A 247 7.90 0.85 -11.42
N SER A 248 8.05 1.42 -10.22
CA SER A 248 6.92 1.96 -9.46
C SER A 248 6.23 3.15 -10.13
N ARG A 249 6.95 3.95 -10.95
CA ARG A 249 6.29 5.03 -11.70
C ARG A 249 5.30 4.49 -12.73
N MET A 250 5.58 3.36 -13.35
CA MET A 250 4.67 2.68 -14.26
C MET A 250 3.32 2.33 -13.59
N ILE A 251 3.33 2.04 -12.30
CA ILE A 251 2.09 1.81 -11.52
C ILE A 251 1.18 3.04 -11.59
N TRP A 252 1.74 4.24 -11.41
CA TRP A 252 1.00 5.49 -11.46
C TRP A 252 0.41 5.76 -12.85
N GLU A 253 1.23 5.63 -13.88
CA GLU A 253 0.80 5.86 -15.26
C GLU A 253 -0.26 4.85 -15.72
N PHE A 254 -0.08 3.58 -15.34
CA PHE A 254 -1.07 2.54 -15.60
C PHE A 254 -2.40 2.81 -14.88
N SER A 255 -2.37 3.21 -13.61
CA SER A 255 -3.58 3.51 -12.84
C SER A 255 -4.36 4.68 -13.45
N GLN A 256 -3.67 5.73 -13.88
CA GLN A 256 -4.30 6.86 -14.58
C GLN A 256 -4.89 6.43 -15.94
N TRP A 257 -4.14 5.65 -16.71
CA TRP A 257 -4.63 5.11 -17.97
C TRP A 257 -5.86 4.23 -17.76
N GLN A 258 -5.86 3.35 -16.76
CA GLN A 258 -6.98 2.47 -16.43
C GLN A 258 -8.23 3.26 -16.04
N ALA A 259 -8.09 4.31 -15.25
CA ALA A 259 -9.20 5.19 -14.89
C ALA A 259 -9.84 5.84 -16.14
N LEU A 260 -9.03 6.20 -17.15
CA LEU A 260 -9.53 6.73 -18.41
C LEU A 260 -10.26 5.70 -19.30
N GLN A 261 -10.17 4.39 -18.99
CA GLN A 261 -10.93 3.35 -19.67
C GLN A 261 -12.33 3.12 -19.06
N VAL A 262 -12.61 3.70 -17.88
CA VAL A 262 -13.93 3.57 -17.26
C VAL A 262 -14.94 4.38 -18.09
N PRO A 263 -16.04 3.74 -18.56
CA PRO A 263 -17.05 4.44 -19.37
C PRO A 263 -17.66 5.64 -18.63
N ASP A 264 -18.03 6.66 -19.38
CA ASP A 264 -18.74 7.85 -18.92
C ASP A 264 -17.95 8.77 -17.95
N LEU A 265 -16.66 8.50 -17.70
CA LEU A 265 -15.81 9.42 -16.95
C LEU A 265 -15.26 10.51 -17.87
N ASP A 266 -15.34 11.76 -17.41
CA ASP A 266 -14.72 12.90 -18.07
C ASP A 266 -13.19 12.83 -17.94
N PRO A 267 -12.41 12.74 -19.04
CA PRO A 267 -10.96 12.69 -19.01
C PRO A 267 -10.32 13.90 -18.29
N ALA A 268 -10.91 15.09 -18.38
CA ALA A 268 -10.41 16.26 -17.68
C ALA A 268 -10.60 16.15 -16.18
N ARG A 269 -11.71 15.55 -15.75
CA ARG A 269 -11.97 15.24 -14.32
C ARG A 269 -11.00 14.19 -13.81
N VAL A 270 -10.77 13.09 -14.53
CA VAL A 270 -9.79 12.06 -14.16
C VAL A 270 -8.40 12.66 -13.99
N ALA A 271 -7.96 13.50 -14.93
CA ALA A 271 -6.66 14.17 -14.84
C ALA A 271 -6.56 15.08 -13.61
N ALA A 272 -7.62 15.83 -13.28
CA ALA A 272 -7.66 16.70 -12.11
C ALA A 272 -7.63 15.89 -10.79
N ASP A 273 -8.36 14.79 -10.73
CA ASP A 273 -8.40 13.91 -9.55
C ASP A 273 -7.04 13.25 -9.32
N PHE A 274 -6.36 12.77 -10.37
CA PHE A 274 -5.01 12.22 -10.26
C PHE A 274 -3.97 13.26 -9.85
N ALA A 275 -4.06 14.50 -10.36
CA ALA A 275 -3.18 15.59 -9.93
C ALA A 275 -3.38 15.92 -8.44
N LEU A 276 -4.63 15.95 -7.98
CA LEU A 276 -4.95 16.16 -6.57
C LEU A 276 -4.41 15.01 -5.70
N LEU A 277 -4.60 13.76 -6.12
CA LEU A 277 -4.08 12.60 -5.42
C LEU A 277 -2.54 12.62 -5.36
N GLU A 278 -1.86 12.94 -6.48
CA GLU A 278 -0.40 13.05 -6.50
C GLU A 278 0.10 14.13 -5.55
N ASP A 279 -0.54 15.30 -5.49
CA ASP A 279 -0.16 16.33 -4.55
C ASP A 279 -0.40 15.89 -3.10
N ARG A 280 -1.59 15.39 -2.75
CA ARG A 280 -2.00 15.10 -1.37
C ARG A 280 -1.38 13.83 -0.81
N MET A 281 -1.39 12.75 -1.60
CA MET A 281 -0.93 11.44 -1.13
C MET A 281 0.61 11.31 -1.20
N MET A 282 1.29 12.08 -2.05
CA MET A 282 2.73 11.95 -2.28
C MET A 282 3.47 13.26 -2.10
N SER A 283 3.27 14.27 -2.95
CA SER A 283 4.16 15.44 -3.03
C SER A 283 4.20 16.27 -1.73
N ALA A 284 3.06 16.55 -1.13
CA ALA A 284 2.98 17.30 0.13
C ALA A 284 3.67 16.53 1.29
N ARG A 285 3.43 15.23 1.38
CA ARG A 285 4.05 14.34 2.37
C ARG A 285 5.56 14.24 2.15
N ASN A 286 5.99 14.03 0.92
CA ASN A 286 7.41 13.97 0.55
C ASN A 286 8.16 15.23 1.00
N ARG A 287 7.60 16.40 0.72
CA ARG A 287 8.18 17.68 1.16
C ARG A 287 8.27 17.79 2.69
N ALA A 288 7.26 17.30 3.42
CA ALA A 288 7.24 17.30 4.87
C ALA A 288 8.26 16.31 5.49
N TRP A 289 8.58 15.21 4.79
CA TRP A 289 9.52 14.20 5.28
C TRP A 289 10.98 14.61 5.20
N ILE A 290 11.37 15.48 4.26
CA ILE A 290 12.77 15.89 4.09
C ILE A 290 13.40 16.43 5.38
N PRO A 291 12.81 17.40 6.11
CA PRO A 291 13.39 17.87 7.36
C PRO A 291 13.46 16.79 8.45
N VAL A 292 12.54 15.80 8.46
CA VAL A 292 12.58 14.66 9.39
C VAL A 292 13.79 13.77 9.09
N ILE A 293 14.02 13.49 7.80
CA ILE A 293 15.17 12.71 7.32
C ILE A 293 16.47 13.43 7.67
N GLU A 294 16.56 14.72 7.39
CA GLU A 294 17.77 15.53 7.69
C GLU A 294 18.07 15.59 9.19
N ALA A 295 17.05 15.71 10.02
CA ALA A 295 17.21 15.67 11.47
C ALA A 295 17.73 14.31 11.97
N ALA A 296 17.24 13.20 11.40
CA ALA A 296 17.72 11.86 11.78
C ALA A 296 19.17 11.60 11.37
N LEU A 297 19.63 12.18 10.27
CA LEU A 297 21.01 12.06 9.77
C LEU A 297 22.05 12.74 10.67
N ALA A 298 21.63 13.58 11.63
CA ALA A 298 22.52 14.14 12.63
C ALA A 298 22.97 13.08 13.67
N ASP A 299 22.20 12.01 13.83
CA ASP A 299 22.48 10.92 14.79
C ASP A 299 23.34 9.78 14.18
N GLY A 300 23.57 9.79 12.86
CA GLY A 300 24.34 8.78 12.15
C GLY A 300 23.68 8.29 10.85
N PRO A 301 24.09 7.13 10.31
CA PRO A 301 23.49 6.57 9.11
C PRO A 301 22.00 6.26 9.30
N VAL A 302 21.20 6.53 8.27
CA VAL A 302 19.74 6.35 8.30
C VAL A 302 19.31 5.35 7.23
N LEU A 303 18.31 4.53 7.53
CA LEU A 303 17.51 3.81 6.54
C LEU A 303 16.09 4.39 6.59
N ALA A 304 15.56 4.83 5.44
CA ALA A 304 14.20 5.31 5.32
C ALA A 304 13.40 4.38 4.39
N GLY A 305 12.30 3.80 4.91
CA GLY A 305 11.39 2.91 4.18
C GLY A 305 10.00 3.51 4.11
N PHE A 306 9.47 3.64 2.90
CA PHE A 306 8.13 4.18 2.63
C PHE A 306 7.62 3.69 1.26
N GLY A 307 6.32 3.79 0.99
CA GLY A 307 5.70 3.29 -0.24
C GLY A 307 6.44 3.73 -1.50
N ALA A 308 6.69 2.79 -2.42
CA ALA A 308 7.56 2.98 -3.58
C ALA A 308 7.12 4.13 -4.52
N LEU A 309 5.84 4.49 -4.53
CA LEU A 309 5.33 5.62 -5.31
C LEU A 309 5.86 6.99 -4.83
N HIS A 310 6.38 7.08 -3.61
CA HIS A 310 6.99 8.30 -3.09
C HIS A 310 8.39 8.57 -3.65
N LEU A 311 9.03 7.60 -4.33
CA LEU A 311 10.41 7.73 -4.81
C LEU A 311 10.54 8.68 -5.99
N SER A 312 9.70 8.50 -7.02
CA SER A 312 9.82 9.12 -8.34
C SER A 312 9.03 10.42 -8.49
N GLY A 313 9.34 11.16 -9.52
CA GLY A 313 8.65 12.41 -9.87
C GLY A 313 9.42 13.67 -9.42
N GLU A 314 8.94 14.83 -9.90
CA GLU A 314 9.58 16.12 -9.57
C GLU A 314 9.60 16.40 -8.06
N ASP A 315 8.52 16.05 -7.35
CA ASP A 315 8.42 16.13 -5.89
C ASP A 315 8.54 14.75 -5.22
N GLY A 316 9.12 13.77 -5.92
CA GLY A 316 9.54 12.50 -5.32
C GLY A 316 10.65 12.71 -4.32
N VAL A 317 10.72 11.84 -3.29
CA VAL A 317 11.75 11.95 -2.24
C VAL A 317 13.17 11.99 -2.81
N LEU A 318 13.44 11.23 -3.88
CA LEU A 318 14.78 11.21 -4.49
C LEU A 318 15.12 12.56 -5.14
N ALA A 319 14.20 13.17 -5.89
CA ALA A 319 14.42 14.49 -6.48
C ALA A 319 14.53 15.58 -5.39
N LEU A 320 13.79 15.47 -4.29
CA LEU A 320 13.89 16.37 -3.15
C LEU A 320 15.27 16.26 -2.45
N LEU A 321 15.76 15.04 -2.27
CA LEU A 321 17.11 14.80 -1.68
C LEU A 321 18.21 15.32 -2.60
N GLU A 322 18.09 15.13 -3.93
CA GLU A 322 19.05 15.69 -4.89
C GLU A 322 19.08 17.22 -4.80
N ARG A 323 17.93 17.89 -4.75
CA ARG A 323 17.82 19.34 -4.52
C ARG A 323 18.38 19.79 -3.18
N ALA A 324 18.32 18.93 -2.16
CA ALA A 324 18.95 19.16 -0.85
C ALA A 324 20.49 18.90 -0.85
N GLY A 325 21.06 18.58 -2.01
CA GLY A 325 22.51 18.42 -2.19
C GLY A 325 23.04 17.00 -1.93
N PHE A 326 22.17 15.99 -1.88
CA PHE A 326 22.61 14.59 -1.83
C PHE A 326 22.98 14.08 -3.23
N SER A 327 24.04 13.29 -3.29
CA SER A 327 24.37 12.46 -4.46
C SER A 327 23.65 11.13 -4.34
N LEU A 328 22.90 10.73 -5.38
CA LEU A 328 22.07 9.55 -5.40
C LEU A 328 22.72 8.42 -6.22
N GLN A 329 22.69 7.23 -5.69
CA GLN A 329 23.12 6.00 -6.36
C GLN A 329 22.04 4.93 -6.24
N ARG A 330 21.50 4.45 -7.35
CA ARG A 330 20.63 3.27 -7.36
C ARG A 330 21.43 2.05 -6.93
N LEU A 331 20.88 1.25 -6.06
CA LEU A 331 21.41 -0.06 -5.66
C LEU A 331 20.52 -1.16 -6.27
N GLU A 332 21.10 -2.33 -6.52
CA GLU A 332 20.33 -3.50 -6.95
C GLU A 332 19.57 -4.09 -5.76
N LEU A 333 18.33 -4.47 -5.98
CA LEU A 333 17.45 -5.06 -4.98
C LEU A 333 17.24 -6.55 -5.20
#